data_18210a638666639f42af4dc82c4f0c3c
#
_entry.id   18210a638666639f42af4dc82c4f0c3c
#
_cell.length_a   1.000
_cell.length_b   1.000
_cell.length_c   1.000
_cell.angle_alpha   90.00
_cell.angle_beta   90.00
_cell.angle_gamma   90.00
#
_symmetry.space_group_name_H-M   'P 1'
#
loop_
_entity.id
_entity.type
_entity.pdbx_description
1 polymer ?
#
loop_
_entity_poly.entity_id
_entity_poly.type
_entity_poly.pdbx_seq_one_letter_code
_entity_poly.pdbx_strand_id
1 'polypeptide(L)'
;SAEEVFSTCKIVSLHTALTPETYHSIDRRLLSLLRPDSIFVNTARGAIVEETALAEMLAAGRFRAILDVYETEPLSADSPLRKIVGKAHQPSPLVLMPHMGGPTIDRRPRVTAALVEALRISREMAERMTR
;
A
#
# COMPACT_ATOMS: atom_id res chain seq x y z
N SER A 1 -11.87 15.89 -1.50
CA SER A 1 -10.58 16.05 -2.18
C SER A 1 -9.53 15.10 -1.59
N ALA A 2 -8.37 14.97 -2.24
CA ALA A 2 -7.27 14.19 -1.69
C ALA A 2 -6.79 14.80 -0.37
N GLU A 3 -6.69 16.11 -0.29
CA GLU A 3 -6.30 16.85 0.92
C GLU A 3 -7.23 16.51 2.09
N GLU A 4 -8.52 16.43 1.85
CA GLU A 4 -9.50 16.08 2.86
C GLU A 4 -9.27 14.64 3.39
N VAL A 5 -9.07 13.69 2.49
CA VAL A 5 -8.77 12.29 2.86
C VAL A 5 -7.50 12.22 3.71
N PHE A 6 -6.41 12.87 3.26
CA PHE A 6 -5.13 12.82 3.96
C PHE A 6 -5.16 13.52 5.33
N SER A 7 -5.95 14.59 5.47
CA SER A 7 -6.04 15.35 6.74
C SER A 7 -7.00 14.73 7.77
N THR A 8 -8.01 13.97 7.33
CA THR A 8 -9.07 13.52 8.23
C THR A 8 -9.04 12.02 8.50
N CYS A 9 -8.59 11.19 7.54
CA CYS A 9 -8.66 9.74 7.67
C CYS A 9 -7.49 9.19 8.49
N LYS A 10 -7.79 8.20 9.33
CA LYS A 10 -6.79 7.47 10.12
C LYS A 10 -6.02 6.45 9.27
N ILE A 11 -6.66 5.90 8.25
CA ILE A 11 -6.05 4.97 7.31
C ILE A 11 -6.28 5.52 5.91
N VAL A 12 -5.19 5.70 5.16
CA VAL A 12 -5.21 6.15 3.77
C VAL A 12 -4.56 5.08 2.92
N SER A 13 -5.31 4.54 1.96
CA SER A 13 -4.84 3.48 1.06
C SER A 13 -4.93 3.93 -0.39
N LEU A 14 -3.85 3.74 -1.15
CA LEU A 14 -3.77 4.07 -2.56
C LEU A 14 -4.26 2.90 -3.43
N HIS A 15 -5.12 3.23 -4.40
CA HIS A 15 -5.66 2.30 -5.39
C HIS A 15 -5.66 2.88 -6.81
N THR A 16 -4.90 3.95 -7.03
CA THR A 16 -4.81 4.67 -8.30
C THR A 16 -3.82 3.99 -9.25
N ALA A 17 -4.11 3.98 -10.55
CA ALA A 17 -3.15 3.55 -11.56
C ALA A 17 -1.99 4.58 -11.69
N LEU A 18 -0.82 4.11 -12.10
CA LEU A 18 0.29 4.98 -12.45
C LEU A 18 0.09 5.53 -13.87
N THR A 19 -0.02 6.83 -13.96
CA THR A 19 -0.11 7.61 -15.21
C THR A 19 0.82 8.82 -15.12
N PRO A 20 1.07 9.57 -16.20
CA PRO A 20 1.82 10.81 -16.11
C PRO A 20 1.27 11.79 -15.06
N GLU A 21 -0.05 11.86 -14.90
CA GLU A 21 -0.72 12.76 -13.98
C GLU A 21 -0.63 12.31 -12.52
N THR A 22 -0.51 10.99 -12.30
CA THR A 22 -0.42 10.42 -10.95
C THR A 22 1.01 10.16 -10.51
N TYR A 23 2.00 10.29 -11.42
CA TYR A 23 3.41 10.18 -11.08
C TYR A 23 3.78 11.24 -10.03
N HIS A 24 4.32 10.81 -8.88
CA HIS A 24 4.66 11.65 -7.73
C HIS A 24 3.51 12.60 -7.27
N SER A 25 2.26 12.26 -7.58
CA SER A 25 1.10 13.06 -7.14
C SER A 25 0.91 13.04 -5.62
N ILE A 26 1.42 12.01 -4.96
CA ILE A 26 1.50 11.95 -3.49
C ILE A 26 2.87 12.51 -3.08
N ASP A 27 2.93 13.80 -3.07
CA ASP A 27 4.11 14.61 -2.78
C ASP A 27 4.28 14.87 -1.27
N ARG A 28 5.37 15.57 -0.92
CA ARG A 28 5.63 16.03 0.46
C ARG A 28 4.47 16.83 1.04
N ARG A 29 3.84 17.70 0.25
CA ARG A 29 2.74 18.55 0.71
C ARG A 29 1.56 17.70 1.17
N LEU A 30 1.16 16.73 0.36
CA LEU A 30 0.02 15.86 0.65
C LEU A 30 0.35 14.92 1.82
N LEU A 31 1.54 14.32 1.84
CA LEU A 31 2.00 13.47 2.95
C LEU A 31 2.04 14.22 4.28
N SER A 32 2.33 15.55 4.28
CA SER A 32 2.38 16.36 5.48
C SER A 32 1.02 16.56 6.16
N LEU A 33 -0.07 16.32 5.45
CA LEU A 33 -1.43 16.38 5.98
C LEU A 33 -1.80 15.14 6.82
N LEU A 34 -1.04 14.04 6.68
CA LEU A 34 -1.29 12.85 7.49
C LEU A 34 -1.08 13.11 8.98
N ARG A 35 -2.01 12.61 9.78
CA ARG A 35 -1.96 12.75 11.24
C ARG A 35 -0.90 11.81 11.84
N PRO A 36 -0.35 12.13 13.02
CA PRO A 36 0.68 11.29 13.65
C PRO A 36 0.25 9.85 13.95
N ASP A 37 -1.05 9.61 14.10
CA ASP A 37 -1.63 8.28 14.34
C ASP A 37 -2.11 7.58 13.06
N SER A 38 -1.90 8.19 11.89
CA SER A 38 -2.33 7.63 10.61
C SER A 38 -1.46 6.48 10.15
N ILE A 39 -2.08 5.61 9.34
CA ILE A 39 -1.43 4.53 8.60
C ILE A 39 -1.62 4.81 7.11
N PHE A 40 -0.50 4.97 6.40
CA PHE A 40 -0.47 5.11 4.96
C PHE A 40 -0.19 3.74 4.31
N VAL A 41 -1.01 3.33 3.34
CA VAL A 41 -0.90 2.03 2.66
C VAL A 41 -0.74 2.25 1.17
N ASN A 42 0.33 1.71 0.59
CA ASN A 42 0.49 1.69 -0.86
C ASN A 42 0.66 0.26 -1.37
N THR A 43 -0.37 -0.24 -2.03
CA THR A 43 -0.41 -1.50 -2.78
C THR A 43 -0.73 -1.26 -4.26
N ALA A 44 -0.66 0.00 -4.70
CA ALA A 44 -0.95 0.40 -6.08
C ALA A 44 0.31 0.40 -6.94
N ARG A 45 1.09 1.48 -6.94
CA ARG A 45 2.40 1.60 -7.60
C ARG A 45 3.30 2.54 -6.79
N GLY A 46 4.58 2.21 -6.69
CA GLY A 46 5.55 2.98 -5.90
C GLY A 46 5.73 4.40 -6.40
N ALA A 47 5.91 4.56 -7.70
CA ALA A 47 6.16 5.87 -8.33
C ALA A 47 4.97 6.86 -8.31
N ILE A 48 3.84 6.51 -7.71
CA ILE A 48 2.78 7.47 -7.40
C ILE A 48 3.19 8.38 -6.23
N VAL A 49 4.06 7.88 -5.37
CA VAL A 49 4.53 8.55 -4.15
C VAL A 49 5.95 9.06 -4.35
N GLU A 50 6.23 10.25 -3.93
CA GLU A 50 7.60 10.78 -3.81
C GLU A 50 8.33 10.02 -2.70
N GLU A 51 9.09 8.95 -3.05
CA GLU A 51 9.68 8.00 -2.09
C GLU A 51 10.61 8.69 -1.09
N THR A 52 11.37 9.71 -1.53
CA THR A 52 12.28 10.46 -0.67
C THR A 52 11.51 11.23 0.41
N ALA A 53 10.43 11.92 0.04
CA ALA A 53 9.60 12.66 0.98
C ALA A 53 8.91 11.71 1.98
N LEU A 54 8.41 10.58 1.49
CA LEU A 54 7.81 9.53 2.32
C LEU A 54 8.82 9.03 3.36
N ALA A 55 10.03 8.69 2.93
CA ALA A 55 11.07 8.19 3.81
C ALA A 55 11.49 9.18 4.89
N GLU A 56 11.66 10.45 4.54
CA GLU A 56 12.00 11.51 5.50
C GLU A 56 10.92 11.68 6.57
N MET A 57 9.65 11.65 6.17
CA MET A 57 8.55 11.78 7.12
C MET A 57 8.39 10.56 8.03
N LEU A 58 8.62 9.36 7.51
CA LEU A 58 8.65 8.14 8.32
C LEU A 58 9.82 8.14 9.30
N ALA A 59 11.01 8.58 8.87
CA ALA A 59 12.17 8.73 9.74
C ALA A 59 11.94 9.75 10.88
N ALA A 60 11.15 10.79 10.61
CA ALA A 60 10.72 11.78 11.58
C ALA A 60 9.54 11.31 12.48
N GLY A 61 9.06 10.06 12.30
CA GLY A 61 7.95 9.51 13.09
C GLY A 61 6.61 10.20 12.87
N ARG A 62 6.39 10.80 11.71
CA ARG A 62 5.18 11.58 11.43
C ARG A 62 3.91 10.74 11.34
N PHE A 63 4.01 9.52 10.81
CA PHE A 63 2.94 8.54 10.66
C PHE A 63 3.57 7.16 10.46
N ARG A 64 2.76 6.13 10.21
CA ARG A 64 3.22 4.77 9.88
C ARG A 64 2.87 4.43 8.44
N ALA A 65 3.63 3.53 7.80
CA ALA A 65 3.34 3.07 6.45
C ALA A 65 3.46 1.56 6.28
N ILE A 66 2.67 1.03 5.34
CA ILE A 66 2.72 -0.33 4.82
C ILE A 66 2.87 -0.22 3.30
N LEU A 67 3.99 -0.70 2.77
CA LEU A 67 4.31 -0.59 1.35
C LEU A 67 4.51 -1.99 0.75
N ASP A 68 3.77 -2.30 -0.30
CA ASP A 68 3.93 -3.52 -1.10
C ASP A 68 4.60 -3.23 -2.45
N VAL A 69 4.78 -1.95 -2.78
CA VAL A 69 5.34 -1.46 -4.05
C VAL A 69 6.33 -0.32 -3.79
N TYR A 70 7.31 -0.17 -4.70
CA TYR A 70 8.42 0.77 -4.59
C TYR A 70 8.60 1.56 -5.87
N GLU A 71 9.26 2.71 -5.81
CA GLU A 71 9.54 3.53 -6.99
C GLU A 71 10.44 2.76 -7.97
N THR A 72 11.42 2.03 -7.44
CA THR A 72 12.25 1.10 -8.21
C THR A 72 12.10 -0.31 -7.65
N GLU A 73 11.75 -1.27 -8.46
CA GLU A 73 11.57 -2.68 -8.08
C GLU A 73 12.55 -3.60 -8.80
N PRO A 74 13.27 -4.46 -8.08
CA PRO A 74 13.30 -4.64 -6.62
C PRO A 74 13.76 -3.39 -5.89
N LEU A 75 13.34 -3.21 -4.61
CA LEU A 75 13.73 -2.05 -3.79
C LEU A 75 15.25 -1.82 -3.85
N SER A 76 15.66 -0.68 -4.41
CA SER A 76 17.05 -0.32 -4.59
C SER A 76 17.86 -0.43 -3.29
N ALA A 77 19.13 -0.83 -3.40
CA ALA A 77 20.05 -0.86 -2.25
C ALA A 77 20.21 0.53 -1.61
N ASP A 78 20.13 1.58 -2.43
CA ASP A 78 20.28 2.97 -1.99
C ASP A 78 18.97 3.63 -1.56
N SER A 79 17.84 2.92 -1.63
CA SER A 79 16.55 3.47 -1.23
C SER A 79 16.58 3.97 0.21
N PRO A 80 16.11 5.21 0.46
CA PRO A 80 16.05 5.78 1.81
C PRO A 80 15.13 4.99 2.74
N LEU A 81 14.17 4.24 2.22
CA LEU A 81 13.26 3.38 2.99
C LEU A 81 14.03 2.27 3.74
N ARG A 82 15.15 1.77 3.19
CA ARG A 82 15.96 0.74 3.86
C ARG A 82 16.56 1.21 5.18
N LYS A 83 16.83 2.50 5.31
CA LYS A 83 17.40 3.09 6.53
C LYS A 83 16.38 3.18 7.68
N ILE A 84 15.10 3.04 7.36
CA ILE A 84 13.98 3.15 8.32
C ILE A 84 13.63 1.77 8.88
N VAL A 85 13.82 0.71 8.09
CA VAL A 85 13.50 -0.66 8.49
C VAL A 85 14.50 -1.15 9.55
N GLY A 86 14.04 -1.17 10.80
CA GLY A 86 14.65 -1.99 11.80
C GLY A 86 15.83 -1.41 12.58
N LYS A 87 15.55 -0.66 13.62
CA LYS A 87 16.32 -0.80 14.86
C LYS A 87 15.61 -1.89 15.69
N ALA A 88 16.29 -2.99 15.95
CA ALA A 88 15.74 -4.28 16.37
C ALA A 88 14.89 -4.32 17.67
N HIS A 89 14.59 -3.18 18.29
CA HIS A 89 13.88 -3.10 19.58
C HIS A 89 12.76 -2.05 19.65
N GLN A 90 12.38 -1.47 18.52
CA GLN A 90 11.24 -0.52 18.46
C GLN A 90 10.27 -0.94 17.36
N PRO A 91 8.94 -0.76 17.54
CA PRO A 91 7.99 -0.96 16.45
C PRO A 91 8.40 -0.08 15.27
N SER A 92 8.78 -0.68 14.15
CA SER A 92 9.14 0.07 12.94
C SER A 92 7.93 0.88 12.48
N PRO A 93 8.09 2.15 12.12
CA PRO A 93 7.01 2.93 11.50
C PRO A 93 6.70 2.43 10.07
N LEU A 94 7.48 1.50 9.54
CA LEU A 94 7.42 1.03 8.16
C LEU A 94 7.40 -0.49 8.09
N VAL A 95 6.41 -1.03 7.39
CA VAL A 95 6.32 -2.43 6.96
C VAL A 95 6.54 -2.49 5.46
N LEU A 96 7.49 -3.30 5.00
CA LEU A 96 7.77 -3.54 3.59
C LEU A 96 7.34 -4.97 3.21
N MET A 97 6.66 -5.10 2.08
CA MET A 97 6.25 -6.37 1.49
C MET A 97 6.83 -6.48 0.06
N PRO A 98 7.15 -7.68 -0.43
CA PRO A 98 7.85 -7.84 -1.70
C PRO A 98 6.89 -7.93 -2.90
N HIS A 99 6.01 -6.95 -3.09
CA HIS A 99 5.01 -6.83 -4.16
C HIS A 99 4.14 -8.09 -4.28
N MET A 100 3.51 -8.46 -3.18
CA MET A 100 2.68 -9.66 -3.07
C MET A 100 1.18 -9.39 -3.09
N GLY A 101 0.76 -8.14 -3.07
CA GLY A 101 -0.65 -7.72 -3.01
C GLY A 101 -1.45 -8.03 -4.28
N GLY A 102 -0.76 -8.36 -5.39
CA GLY A 102 -1.38 -8.83 -6.63
C GLY A 102 -0.99 -10.26 -6.96
N PRO A 103 -1.85 -11.02 -7.64
CA PRO A 103 -1.46 -12.35 -8.13
C PRO A 103 -0.34 -12.19 -9.17
N THR A 104 0.77 -12.90 -8.98
CA THR A 104 1.79 -13.06 -10.01
C THR A 104 1.20 -13.74 -11.25
N ILE A 105 1.83 -13.57 -12.42
CA ILE A 105 1.37 -14.19 -13.68
C ILE A 105 1.14 -15.70 -13.48
N ASP A 106 2.03 -16.38 -12.75
CA ASP A 106 1.94 -17.82 -12.49
C ASP A 106 0.83 -18.19 -11.49
N ARG A 107 0.44 -17.27 -10.62
CA ARG A 107 -0.60 -17.46 -9.60
C ARG A 107 -1.98 -17.02 -10.05
N ARG A 108 -2.08 -16.13 -11.05
CA ARG A 108 -3.36 -15.60 -11.54
C ARG A 108 -4.39 -16.70 -11.86
N PRO A 109 -4.06 -17.75 -12.64
CA PRO A 109 -5.02 -18.79 -12.93
C PRO A 109 -5.52 -19.53 -11.68
N ARG A 110 -4.63 -19.78 -10.72
CA ARG A 110 -4.97 -20.48 -9.46
C ARG A 110 -5.85 -19.60 -8.56
N VAL A 111 -5.53 -18.32 -8.45
CA VAL A 111 -6.33 -17.37 -7.66
C VAL A 111 -7.70 -17.18 -8.29
N THR A 112 -7.76 -17.02 -9.62
CA THR A 112 -9.04 -16.90 -10.34
C THR A 112 -9.89 -18.16 -10.17
N ALA A 113 -9.29 -19.36 -10.31
CA ALA A 113 -10.00 -20.61 -10.11
C ALA A 113 -10.54 -20.76 -8.68
N ALA A 114 -9.73 -20.39 -7.68
CA ALA A 114 -10.14 -20.43 -6.27
C ALA A 114 -11.28 -19.43 -5.97
N LEU A 115 -11.23 -18.23 -6.55
CA LEU A 115 -12.30 -17.23 -6.41
C LEU A 115 -13.60 -17.70 -7.08
N VAL A 116 -13.52 -18.27 -8.28
CA VAL A 116 -14.69 -18.82 -8.99
C VAL A 116 -15.32 -19.94 -8.18
N GLU A 117 -14.52 -20.84 -7.62
CA GLU A 117 -15.01 -21.95 -6.78
C GLU A 117 -15.63 -21.44 -5.48
N ALA A 118 -15.02 -20.45 -4.82
CA ALA A 118 -15.59 -19.83 -3.62
C ALA A 118 -16.93 -19.16 -3.89
N LEU A 119 -17.07 -18.48 -5.02
CA LEU A 119 -18.34 -17.85 -5.43
C LEU A 119 -19.41 -18.90 -5.75
N ARG A 120 -19.04 -20.01 -6.40
CA ARG A 120 -19.96 -21.14 -6.68
C ARG A 120 -20.51 -21.75 -5.38
N ILE A 121 -19.61 -22.04 -4.43
CA ILE A 121 -20.00 -22.60 -3.11
C ILE A 121 -20.92 -21.63 -2.39
N SER A 122 -20.62 -20.35 -2.38
CA SER A 122 -21.45 -19.33 -1.72
C SER A 122 -22.85 -19.27 -2.34
N ARG A 123 -22.96 -19.37 -3.66
CA ARG A 123 -24.25 -19.40 -4.36
C ARG A 123 -25.07 -20.65 -4.01
N GLU A 124 -24.44 -21.83 -4.03
CA GLU A 124 -25.10 -23.09 -3.66
C GLU A 124 -25.60 -23.07 -2.20
N MET A 125 -24.82 -22.48 -1.29
CA MET A 125 -25.24 -22.31 0.12
C MET A 125 -26.44 -21.38 0.23
N ALA A 126 -26.44 -20.24 -0.47
CA ALA A 126 -27.55 -19.30 -0.48
C ALA A 126 -28.84 -19.95 -1.01
N GLU A 127 -28.75 -20.72 -2.09
CA GLU A 127 -29.88 -21.45 -2.66
C GLU A 127 -30.47 -22.52 -1.73
N ARG A 128 -29.64 -23.15 -0.87
CA ARG A 128 -30.08 -24.09 0.16
C ARG A 128 -30.80 -23.44 1.34
N MET A 129 -30.42 -22.22 1.68
CA MET A 129 -31.02 -21.46 2.78
C MET A 129 -32.37 -20.84 2.41
N THR A 130 -32.69 -20.76 1.12
CA THR A 130 -33.95 -20.20 0.61
C THR A 130 -35.00 -21.26 0.25
N ARG A 131 -34.70 -22.53 0.45
CA ARG A 131 -35.63 -23.67 0.32
C ARG A 131 -36.10 -24.17 1.72
#